data_3737b5768726918590f97b4e65a69d93
#
_entry.id   3737b5768726918590f97b4e65a69d93
#
_cell.length_a   1.000
_cell.length_b   1.000
_cell.length_c   1.000
_cell.angle_alpha   90.00
_cell.angle_beta   90.00
_cell.angle_gamma   90.00
#
_symmetry.space_group_name_H-M   'P 1'
#
loop_
_entity.id
_entity.type
_entity.pdbx_description
1 polymer ?
#
loop_
_entity_poly.entity_id
_entity_poly.type
_entity_poly.pdbx_seq_one_letter_code
_entity_poly.pdbx_strand_id
1 'polypeptide(L)'
;ALIKTNASIAGAEVGCQGEVGSASAMAAAGLAQALGGTPQQVENAAEIAMEHSLGLTCDPVAGLVQVPCIERNAIAAVKAINAARMALWGDGRHMVSLDVVIETMRQTGNDMLSKYKETSEGGLAVNVVEC
;
A
#
# COMPACT_ATOMS: atom_id res chain seq x y z
N ALA A 1 -11.52 4.45 -5.53
CA ALA A 1 -12.32 3.67 -6.49
C ALA A 1 -11.44 2.76 -7.36
N LEU A 2 -10.43 3.28 -8.09
CA LEU A 2 -9.61 2.53 -9.06
C LEU A 2 -9.03 1.23 -8.49
N ILE A 3 -8.32 1.30 -7.38
CA ILE A 3 -7.66 0.13 -6.77
C ILE A 3 -8.70 -0.92 -6.35
N LYS A 4 -9.81 -0.48 -5.73
CA LYS A 4 -10.89 -1.39 -5.33
C LYS A 4 -11.53 -2.10 -6.52
N THR A 5 -11.69 -1.40 -7.66
CA THR A 5 -12.35 -1.93 -8.85
C THR A 5 -11.45 -2.91 -9.61
N ASN A 6 -10.15 -2.60 -9.71
CA ASN A 6 -9.22 -3.34 -10.57
C ASN A 6 -8.35 -4.36 -9.80
N ALA A 7 -8.34 -4.29 -8.49
CA ALA A 7 -7.61 -5.21 -7.62
C ALA A 7 -8.40 -5.47 -6.33
N SER A 8 -7.88 -5.09 -5.17
CA SER A 8 -8.57 -5.13 -3.88
C SER A 8 -7.99 -4.11 -2.91
N ILE A 9 -8.77 -3.72 -1.91
CA ILE A 9 -8.34 -2.88 -0.78
C ILE A 9 -8.41 -3.64 0.54
N ALA A 10 -8.63 -4.95 0.51
CA ALA A 10 -8.79 -5.78 1.70
C ALA A 10 -7.52 -6.58 1.99
N GLY A 11 -7.01 -6.50 3.22
CA GLY A 11 -5.87 -7.28 3.68
C GLY A 11 -6.09 -8.78 3.59
N ALA A 12 -7.32 -9.23 3.83
CA ALA A 12 -7.75 -10.63 3.72
C ALA A 12 -7.70 -11.19 2.28
N GLU A 13 -7.76 -10.33 1.28
CA GLU A 13 -7.72 -10.75 -0.14
C GLU A 13 -6.31 -10.68 -0.74
N VAL A 14 -5.58 -9.62 -0.45
CA VAL A 14 -4.30 -9.31 -1.11
C VAL A 14 -3.19 -8.89 -0.14
N GLY A 15 -3.34 -9.12 1.15
CA GLY A 15 -2.38 -8.65 2.17
C GLY A 15 -2.48 -7.14 2.44
N CYS A 16 -1.62 -6.64 3.30
CA CYS A 16 -1.57 -5.20 3.63
C CYS A 16 -1.17 -4.31 2.46
N GLN A 17 -0.65 -4.86 1.36
CA GLN A 17 -0.45 -4.07 0.14
C GLN A 17 -1.76 -3.45 -0.36
N GLY A 18 -2.88 -4.18 -0.24
CA GLY A 18 -4.22 -3.69 -0.61
C GLY A 18 -4.75 -2.66 0.38
N GLU A 19 -4.66 -2.90 1.66
CA GLU A 19 -5.19 -2.03 2.71
C GLU A 19 -4.30 -0.80 2.93
N VAL A 20 -3.13 -1.00 3.48
CA VAL A 20 -2.18 0.08 3.83
C VAL A 20 -1.61 0.73 2.58
N GLY A 21 -1.33 -0.06 1.53
CA GLY A 21 -0.85 0.46 0.26
C GLY A 21 -1.86 1.37 -0.43
N SER A 22 -3.12 0.97 -0.48
CA SER A 22 -4.20 1.80 -1.06
C SER A 22 -4.43 3.08 -0.26
N ALA A 23 -4.43 2.99 1.08
CA ALA A 23 -4.57 4.15 1.94
C ALA A 23 -3.43 5.15 1.72
N SER A 24 -2.18 4.67 1.65
CA SER A 24 -1.01 5.50 1.38
C SER A 24 -1.07 6.15 0.00
N ALA A 25 -1.48 5.41 -1.03
CA ALA A 25 -1.65 5.93 -2.39
C ALA A 25 -2.71 7.05 -2.46
N MET A 26 -3.85 6.84 -1.81
CA MET A 26 -4.92 7.86 -1.73
C MET A 26 -4.44 9.11 -0.99
N ALA A 27 -3.73 8.96 0.10
CA ALA A 27 -3.20 10.07 0.88
C ALA A 27 -2.14 10.85 0.09
N ALA A 28 -1.25 10.16 -0.61
CA ALA A 28 -0.23 10.77 -1.47
C ALA A 28 -0.86 11.60 -2.61
N ALA A 29 -1.83 11.02 -3.30
CA ALA A 29 -2.56 11.71 -4.36
C ALA A 29 -3.31 12.94 -3.83
N GLY A 30 -4.03 12.78 -2.71
CA GLY A 30 -4.76 13.88 -2.07
C GLY A 30 -3.85 15.03 -1.65
N LEU A 31 -2.69 14.71 -1.08
CA LEU A 31 -1.70 15.71 -0.67
C LEU A 31 -1.08 16.41 -1.89
N ALA A 32 -0.70 15.66 -2.94
CA ALA A 32 -0.16 16.25 -4.16
C ALA A 32 -1.18 17.20 -4.81
N GLN A 33 -2.44 16.81 -4.86
CA GLN A 33 -3.53 17.65 -5.35
C GLN A 33 -3.71 18.92 -4.51
N ALA A 34 -3.70 18.79 -3.19
CA ALA A 34 -3.87 19.91 -2.26
C ALA A 34 -2.71 20.92 -2.36
N LEU A 35 -1.52 20.46 -2.73
CA LEU A 35 -0.33 21.28 -2.94
C LEU A 35 -0.23 21.85 -4.38
N GLY A 36 -1.26 21.69 -5.21
CA GLY A 36 -1.34 22.26 -6.54
C GLY A 36 -0.65 21.44 -7.63
N GLY A 37 -0.45 20.13 -7.40
CA GLY A 37 0.12 19.23 -8.40
C GLY A 37 -0.76 19.08 -9.64
N THR A 38 -0.13 18.88 -10.79
CA THR A 38 -0.82 18.52 -12.03
C THR A 38 -1.48 17.14 -11.91
N PRO A 39 -2.47 16.79 -12.75
CA PRO A 39 -3.06 15.44 -12.75
C PRO A 39 -1.99 14.33 -12.88
N GLN A 40 -0.96 14.55 -13.67
CA GLN A 40 0.15 13.60 -13.84
C GLN A 40 0.98 13.46 -12.58
N GLN A 41 1.26 14.54 -11.86
CA GLN A 41 1.96 14.51 -10.58
C GLN A 41 1.11 13.85 -9.48
N VAL A 42 -0.20 14.07 -9.50
CA VAL A 42 -1.15 13.42 -8.58
C VAL A 42 -1.18 11.90 -8.79
N GLU A 43 -1.24 11.46 -10.04
CA GLU A 43 -1.19 10.04 -10.41
C GLU A 43 0.17 9.42 -10.03
N ASN A 44 1.27 10.11 -10.32
CA ASN A 44 2.62 9.68 -9.94
C ASN A 44 2.80 9.58 -8.41
N ALA A 45 2.22 10.49 -7.63
CA ALA A 45 2.25 10.38 -6.17
C ALA A 45 1.56 9.11 -5.66
N ALA A 46 0.39 8.77 -6.22
CA ALA A 46 -0.33 7.55 -5.90
C ALA A 46 0.48 6.31 -6.29
N GLU A 47 1.06 6.32 -7.48
CA GLU A 47 1.90 5.26 -8.01
C GLU A 47 3.09 4.98 -7.09
N ILE A 48 3.90 5.99 -6.75
CA ILE A 48 5.07 5.86 -5.87
C ILE A 48 4.68 5.23 -4.53
N ALA A 49 3.61 5.71 -3.91
CA ALA A 49 3.17 5.18 -2.62
C ALA A 49 2.70 3.72 -2.71
N MET A 50 2.01 3.35 -3.79
CA MET A 50 1.51 2.00 -4.01
C MET A 50 2.63 1.04 -4.39
N GLU A 51 3.52 1.41 -5.31
CA GLU A 51 4.67 0.61 -5.75
C GLU A 51 5.49 0.13 -4.56
N HIS A 52 5.78 1.03 -3.62
CA HIS A 52 6.57 0.73 -2.42
C HIS A 52 5.76 0.08 -1.28
N SER A 53 4.59 -0.44 -1.59
CA SER A 53 3.76 -1.25 -0.71
C SER A 53 3.52 -2.66 -1.27
N LEU A 54 3.97 -2.94 -2.51
CA LEU A 54 3.80 -4.24 -3.16
C LEU A 54 4.43 -5.35 -2.34
N GLY A 55 3.73 -6.49 -2.26
CA GLY A 55 4.18 -7.67 -1.53
C GLY A 55 3.99 -7.60 -0.01
N LEU A 56 3.45 -6.54 0.54
CA LEU A 56 3.24 -6.41 1.98
C LEU A 56 2.17 -7.39 2.46
N THR A 57 2.59 -8.32 3.32
CA THR A 57 1.71 -9.33 3.91
C THR A 57 0.82 -8.75 5.01
N CYS A 58 -0.25 -9.46 5.35
CA CYS A 58 -1.09 -9.16 6.50
C CYS A 58 -0.96 -10.27 7.54
N ASP A 59 -0.15 -10.03 8.56
CA ASP A 59 0.30 -11.00 9.55
C ASP A 59 0.21 -10.46 11.00
N PRO A 60 -0.99 -10.03 11.45
CA PRO A 60 -1.16 -9.43 12.77
C PRO A 60 -0.85 -10.44 13.88
N VAL A 61 -0.01 -10.03 14.82
CA VAL A 61 0.39 -10.85 16.00
C VAL A 61 -0.85 -11.11 16.87
N ALA A 62 -1.05 -12.34 17.27
CA ALA A 62 -2.20 -12.81 18.07
C ALA A 62 -3.57 -12.51 17.42
N GLY A 63 -3.62 -12.26 16.11
CA GLY A 63 -4.85 -11.84 15.43
C GLY A 63 -5.32 -10.43 15.77
N LEU A 64 -4.53 -9.67 16.51
CA LEU A 64 -4.87 -8.31 16.94
C LEU A 64 -4.35 -7.29 15.93
N VAL A 65 -5.21 -6.34 15.54
CA VAL A 65 -4.83 -5.24 14.62
C VAL A 65 -4.04 -4.17 15.40
N GLN A 66 -2.91 -4.58 15.98
CA GLN A 66 -2.00 -3.74 16.76
C GLN A 66 -0.57 -3.84 16.25
N VAL A 67 0.04 -5.02 16.33
CA VAL A 67 1.40 -5.25 15.87
C VAL A 67 1.36 -6.18 14.65
N PRO A 68 1.91 -5.78 13.50
CA PRO A 68 2.60 -4.52 13.18
C PRO A 68 1.68 -3.41 12.62
N CYS A 69 0.35 -3.54 12.72
CA CYS A 69 -0.61 -2.71 11.98
C CYS A 69 -0.51 -1.21 12.32
N ILE A 70 -0.36 -0.86 13.60
CA ILE A 70 -0.23 0.54 14.03
C ILE A 70 1.02 1.17 13.41
N GLU A 71 2.15 0.49 13.48
CA GLU A 71 3.42 0.96 12.93
C GLU A 71 3.38 1.04 11.40
N ARG A 72 2.79 0.03 10.72
CA ARG A 72 2.61 0.05 9.26
C ARG A 72 1.81 1.25 8.81
N ASN A 73 0.74 1.60 9.51
CA ASN A 73 -0.07 2.79 9.20
C ASN A 73 0.70 4.08 9.42
N ALA A 74 1.46 4.18 10.51
CA ALA A 74 2.29 5.35 10.79
C ALA A 74 3.37 5.55 9.71
N ILE A 75 4.08 4.48 9.36
CA ILE A 75 5.10 4.49 8.28
C ILE A 75 4.46 4.83 6.94
N ALA A 76 3.28 4.29 6.64
CA ALA A 76 2.56 4.56 5.40
C ALA A 76 2.11 6.02 5.28
N ALA A 77 1.75 6.67 6.38
CA ALA A 77 1.45 8.10 6.41
C ALA A 77 2.67 8.95 6.03
N VAL A 78 3.83 8.65 6.59
CA VAL A 78 5.09 9.32 6.23
C VAL A 78 5.48 9.03 4.78
N LYS A 79 5.31 7.78 4.32
CA LYS A 79 5.52 7.40 2.92
C LYS A 79 4.65 8.22 1.98
N ALA A 80 3.38 8.42 2.31
CA ALA A 80 2.46 9.23 1.48
C ALA A 80 2.95 10.68 1.33
N ILE A 81 3.43 11.29 2.41
CA ILE A 81 4.01 12.64 2.38
C ILE A 81 5.24 12.67 1.48
N ASN A 82 6.13 11.69 1.62
CA ASN A 82 7.34 11.62 0.81
C ASN A 82 7.03 11.38 -0.68
N ALA A 83 6.09 10.48 -0.99
CA ALA A 83 5.65 10.20 -2.35
C ALA A 83 5.06 11.44 -3.03
N ALA A 84 4.21 12.20 -2.34
CA ALA A 84 3.67 13.45 -2.83
C ALA A 84 4.78 14.47 -3.14
N ARG A 85 5.76 14.61 -2.26
CA ARG A 85 6.91 15.52 -2.47
C ARG A 85 7.75 15.09 -3.68
N MET A 86 8.06 13.79 -3.80
CA MET A 86 8.84 13.27 -4.94
C MET A 86 8.13 13.54 -6.25
N ALA A 87 6.82 13.29 -6.32
CA ALA A 87 6.03 13.55 -7.51
C ALA A 87 6.00 15.04 -7.89
N LEU A 88 5.88 15.92 -6.89
CA LEU A 88 5.86 17.38 -7.09
C LEU A 88 7.22 17.96 -7.49
N TRP A 89 8.34 17.30 -7.19
CA TRP A 89 9.67 17.70 -7.69
C TRP A 89 9.89 17.33 -9.15
N GLY A 90 9.14 16.36 -9.67
CA GLY A 90 9.19 15.94 -11.07
C GLY A 90 8.16 16.69 -11.93
N ASP A 91 8.14 16.35 -13.21
CA ASP A 91 7.21 16.88 -14.20
C ASP A 91 5.96 16.00 -14.41
N GLY A 92 5.79 14.94 -13.61
CA GLY A 92 4.74 13.94 -13.71
C GLY A 92 5.05 12.81 -14.70
N ARG A 93 6.20 12.84 -15.36
CA ARG A 93 6.66 11.73 -16.21
C ARG A 93 7.36 10.68 -15.35
N HIS A 94 6.91 9.44 -15.45
CA HIS A 94 7.50 8.32 -14.73
C HIS A 94 7.39 7.03 -15.55
N MET A 95 8.27 6.08 -15.27
CA MET A 95 8.39 4.86 -16.07
C MET A 95 7.27 3.85 -15.77
N VAL A 96 6.87 3.78 -14.51
CA VAL A 96 5.84 2.84 -14.04
C VAL A 96 4.53 3.61 -13.88
N SER A 97 3.45 3.15 -14.53
CA SER A 97 2.15 3.78 -14.39
C SER A 97 1.39 3.21 -13.17
N LEU A 98 0.45 3.99 -12.64
CA LEU A 98 -0.42 3.55 -11.56
C LEU A 98 -1.22 2.29 -11.96
N ASP A 99 -1.65 2.19 -13.23
CA ASP A 99 -2.36 1.01 -13.73
C ASP A 99 -1.50 -0.26 -13.65
N VAL A 100 -0.22 -0.16 -14.03
CA VAL A 100 0.74 -1.28 -13.93
C VAL A 100 0.95 -1.69 -12.48
N VAL A 101 1.06 -0.74 -11.57
CA VAL A 101 1.22 -1.05 -10.12
C VAL A 101 -0.03 -1.71 -9.54
N ILE A 102 -1.23 -1.25 -9.91
CA ILE A 102 -2.49 -1.86 -9.47
C ILE A 102 -2.60 -3.31 -10.00
N GLU A 103 -2.28 -3.53 -11.27
CA GLU A 103 -2.28 -4.89 -11.83
C GLU A 103 -1.22 -5.79 -11.18
N THR A 104 -0.02 -5.25 -10.93
CA THR A 104 1.04 -5.98 -10.19
C THR A 104 0.57 -6.36 -8.79
N MET A 105 -0.10 -5.44 -8.06
CA MET A 105 -0.67 -5.74 -6.76
C MET A 105 -1.71 -6.87 -6.83
N ARG A 106 -2.57 -6.85 -7.83
CA ARG A 106 -3.58 -7.89 -8.07
C ARG A 106 -2.93 -9.25 -8.27
N GLN A 107 -1.93 -9.33 -9.15
CA GLN A 107 -1.19 -10.57 -9.43
C GLN A 107 -0.46 -11.07 -8.19
N THR A 108 0.32 -10.21 -7.52
CA THR A 108 1.03 -10.54 -6.28
C THR A 108 0.06 -11.01 -5.19
N GLY A 109 -1.11 -10.38 -5.08
CA GLY A 109 -2.15 -10.79 -4.16
C GLY A 109 -2.71 -12.17 -4.47
N ASN A 110 -2.90 -12.51 -5.74
CA ASN A 110 -3.34 -13.84 -6.15
C ASN A 110 -2.29 -14.92 -5.85
N ASP A 111 -1.01 -14.61 -6.04
CA ASP A 111 0.11 -15.52 -5.80
C ASP A 111 0.45 -15.67 -4.31
N MET A 112 0.01 -14.74 -3.48
CA MET A 112 0.25 -14.74 -2.04
C MET A 112 -0.48 -15.91 -1.38
N LEU A 113 0.25 -16.73 -0.62
CA LEU A 113 -0.34 -17.82 0.15
C LEU A 113 -1.34 -17.30 1.19
N SER A 114 -2.42 -18.04 1.41
CA SER A 114 -3.50 -17.66 2.34
C SER A 114 -3.01 -17.31 3.75
N LYS A 115 -1.98 -18.00 4.24
CA LYS A 115 -1.38 -17.73 5.57
C LYS A 115 -0.82 -16.32 5.74
N TYR A 116 -0.65 -15.57 4.66
CA TYR A 116 -0.18 -14.17 4.67
C TYR A 116 -1.29 -13.14 4.43
N LYS A 117 -2.56 -13.61 4.43
CA LYS A 117 -3.76 -12.81 4.15
C LYS A 117 -4.65 -12.67 5.39
N GLU A 118 -4.12 -12.07 6.46
CA GLU A 118 -4.86 -11.77 7.69
C GLU A 118 -5.33 -13.01 8.50
N THR A 119 -4.70 -14.16 8.29
CA THR A 119 -5.04 -15.39 9.01
C THR A 119 -4.28 -15.57 10.33
N SER A 120 -3.21 -14.80 10.53
CA SER A 120 -2.25 -14.99 11.63
C SER A 120 -1.59 -16.37 11.67
N GLU A 121 -1.61 -17.09 10.55
CA GLU A 121 -1.00 -18.41 10.39
C GLU A 121 0.41 -18.37 9.78
N GLY A 122 0.96 -17.19 9.57
CA GLY A 122 2.27 -16.97 8.94
C GLY A 122 2.89 -15.62 9.29
N GLY A 123 4.10 -15.37 8.79
CA GLY A 123 4.80 -14.12 8.98
C GLY A 123 5.15 -13.84 10.44
N LEU A 124 4.98 -12.61 10.87
CA LEU A 124 5.25 -12.17 12.25
C LEU A 124 4.39 -12.92 13.27
N ALA A 125 3.14 -13.22 12.91
CA ALA A 125 2.17 -13.84 13.81
C ALA A 125 2.63 -15.18 14.40
N VAL A 126 3.46 -15.93 13.67
CA VAL A 126 3.97 -17.24 14.13
C VAL A 126 5.41 -17.19 14.62
N ASN A 127 6.09 -16.07 14.47
CA ASN A 127 7.49 -15.91 14.88
C ASN A 127 7.67 -15.04 16.13
N VAL A 128 6.63 -14.35 16.55
CA VAL A 128 6.62 -13.61 17.82
C VAL A 128 6.15 -14.55 18.92
N VAL A 129 7.06 -14.87 19.86
CA VAL A 129 6.72 -15.66 21.04
C VAL A 129 6.11 -14.72 22.06
N GLU A 130 4.83 -14.92 22.37
CA GLU A 130 4.20 -14.23 23.50
C GLU A 130 4.73 -14.83 24.81
N CYS A 131 5.32 -13.97 25.65
CA CYS A 131 5.70 -14.32 27.02
C CYS A 131 4.54 -14.12 27.99
#